data_8379e724d9cf59db22747116637fd921
#
_entry.id   8379e724d9cf59db22747116637fd921
#
_cell.length_a   1.000
_cell.length_b   1.000
_cell.length_c   1.000
_cell.angle_alpha   90.00
_cell.angle_beta   90.00
_cell.angle_gamma   90.00
#
_symmetry.space_group_name_H-M   'P 1'
#
loop_
_entity.id
_entity.type
_entity.pdbx_description
1 polymer ?
#
loop_
_entity_poly.entity_id
_entity_poly.type
_entity_poly.pdbx_seq_one_letter_code
_entity_poly.pdbx_strand_id
1 'polypeptide(L)'
;MMNKFKEWLIIKAYSSTTIETVIKATEYFITWTEKENITDISETSHNDIIAYIQHYNIRGTGKKTIAHYIMHLKKYFDWLMSEGEVNDNPCSNIKIKGIQRKILHEIVSMEEMEKLYNDYATEITIEKTERMKCPPPMMMQVLARKRNKIILGLLIYQGLQTEEIIKLQIQDVKLREGKIFIPSARRSNERTLKLESHQVFDLLDYLNDTRKQILHYKSITEPNQNLFLQLGEGKNKSNMLSMLLMHLKQMNGKIKNLNQLRASVIVHWLKLYNLRKVQIMAGHRYISSTEAYKANNLDDLKEDIKNYHPF
;
A
#
# COMPACT_ATOMS: atom_id res chain seq x y z
N MET A 1 29.11 -14.14 -4.54
CA MET A 1 28.99 -12.81 -3.91
C MET A 1 27.58 -12.54 -3.40
N MET A 2 26.52 -12.47 -4.20
CA MET A 2 25.14 -12.11 -3.78
C MET A 2 24.53 -13.02 -2.71
N ASN A 3 24.81 -14.34 -2.70
CA ASN A 3 24.30 -15.25 -1.66
C ASN A 3 24.91 -14.94 -0.27
N LYS A 4 26.20 -14.66 -0.18
CA LYS A 4 26.86 -14.25 1.08
C LYS A 4 26.29 -12.92 1.58
N PHE A 5 26.07 -11.96 0.68
CA PHE A 5 25.43 -10.69 1.05
C PHE A 5 24.01 -10.90 1.59
N LYS A 6 23.23 -11.79 0.99
CA LYS A 6 21.90 -12.15 1.47
C LYS A 6 21.94 -12.77 2.87
N GLU A 7 22.89 -13.67 3.13
CA GLU A 7 23.10 -14.26 4.45
C GLU A 7 23.47 -13.19 5.48
N TRP A 8 24.36 -12.26 5.14
CA TRP A 8 24.70 -11.13 6.01
C TRP A 8 23.48 -10.27 6.36
N LEU A 9 22.59 -9.98 5.39
CA LEU A 9 21.35 -9.26 5.64
C LEU A 9 20.41 -10.03 6.58
N ILE A 10 20.37 -11.36 6.48
CA ILE A 10 19.59 -12.23 7.38
C ILE A 10 20.16 -12.16 8.81
N ILE A 11 21.48 -12.28 8.97
CA ILE A 11 22.17 -12.15 10.26
C ILE A 11 21.89 -10.78 10.89
N LYS A 12 21.84 -9.71 10.10
CA LYS A 12 21.45 -8.36 10.55
C LYS A 12 19.95 -8.20 10.84
N ALA A 13 19.18 -9.29 10.83
CA ALA A 13 17.73 -9.35 11.13
C ALA A 13 16.86 -8.43 10.26
N TYR A 14 17.25 -8.20 8.99
CA TYR A 14 16.37 -7.51 8.05
C TYR A 14 15.18 -8.40 7.66
N SER A 15 14.01 -7.78 7.44
CA SER A 15 12.82 -8.51 6.96
C SER A 15 13.02 -9.03 5.53
N SER A 16 12.37 -10.16 5.17
CA SER A 16 12.44 -10.75 3.83
C SER A 16 12.17 -9.75 2.71
N THR A 17 11.13 -8.93 2.85
CA THR A 17 10.80 -7.86 1.88
C THR A 17 11.88 -6.79 1.78
N THR A 18 12.57 -6.47 2.88
CA THR A 18 13.70 -5.53 2.85
C THR A 18 14.88 -6.18 2.12
N ILE A 19 15.17 -7.45 2.41
CA ILE A 19 16.26 -8.21 1.76
C ILE A 19 16.03 -8.25 0.25
N GLU A 20 14.84 -8.63 -0.21
CA GLU A 20 14.50 -8.65 -1.63
C GLU A 20 14.71 -7.28 -2.30
N THR A 21 14.30 -6.19 -1.63
CA THR A 21 14.45 -4.84 -2.16
C THR A 21 15.91 -4.39 -2.22
N VAL A 22 16.69 -4.74 -1.21
CA VAL A 22 18.14 -4.45 -1.16
C VAL A 22 18.86 -5.20 -2.27
N ILE A 23 18.62 -6.53 -2.39
CA ILE A 23 19.22 -7.37 -3.43
C ILE A 23 18.89 -6.80 -4.82
N LYS A 24 17.63 -6.51 -5.09
CA LYS A 24 17.21 -5.96 -6.39
C LYS A 24 17.86 -4.61 -6.71
N ALA A 25 18.00 -3.73 -5.71
CA ALA A 25 18.67 -2.45 -5.90
C ALA A 25 20.17 -2.63 -6.19
N THR A 26 20.81 -3.61 -5.56
CA THR A 26 22.21 -3.98 -5.80
C THR A 26 22.39 -4.57 -7.20
N GLU A 27 21.49 -5.44 -7.65
CA GLU A 27 21.50 -6.00 -9.01
C GLU A 27 21.38 -4.90 -10.08
N TYR A 28 20.52 -3.89 -9.85
CA TYR A 28 20.42 -2.74 -10.76
C TYR A 28 21.74 -1.95 -10.84
N PHE A 29 22.44 -1.81 -9.73
CA PHE A 29 23.72 -1.14 -9.70
C PHE A 29 24.80 -1.95 -10.43
N ILE A 30 24.92 -3.25 -10.16
CA ILE A 30 25.85 -4.15 -10.84
C ILE A 30 25.62 -4.12 -12.36
N THR A 31 24.36 -4.22 -12.79
CA THR A 31 24.03 -4.13 -14.24
C THR A 31 24.41 -2.77 -14.84
N TRP A 32 24.37 -1.70 -14.04
CA TRP A 32 24.80 -0.38 -14.49
C TRP A 32 26.33 -0.29 -14.56
N THR A 33 27.08 -0.79 -13.56
CA THR A 33 28.55 -0.80 -13.58
C THR A 33 29.11 -1.60 -14.75
N GLU A 34 28.51 -2.74 -15.09
CA GLU A 34 28.84 -3.53 -16.28
C GLU A 34 28.71 -2.72 -17.58
N LYS A 35 27.67 -1.88 -17.70
CA LYS A 35 27.44 -1.02 -18.87
C LYS A 35 28.42 0.14 -18.96
N GLU A 36 28.88 0.65 -17.85
CA GLU A 36 29.86 1.74 -17.76
C GLU A 36 31.31 1.22 -17.80
N ASN A 37 31.51 -0.09 -18.05
CA ASN A 37 32.83 -0.76 -18.09
C ASN A 37 33.61 -0.69 -16.77
N ILE A 38 32.92 -0.58 -15.65
CA ILE A 38 33.49 -0.71 -14.30
C ILE A 38 33.58 -2.21 -14.01
N THR A 39 34.76 -2.81 -14.23
CA THR A 39 34.96 -4.27 -14.15
C THR A 39 35.04 -4.78 -12.72
N ASP A 40 35.53 -3.95 -11.80
CA ASP A 40 35.65 -4.30 -10.38
C ASP A 40 34.82 -3.34 -9.52
N ILE A 41 33.87 -3.93 -8.78
CA ILE A 41 33.01 -3.17 -7.86
C ILE A 41 33.82 -2.57 -6.69
N SER A 42 34.96 -3.18 -6.34
CA SER A 42 35.86 -2.66 -5.29
C SER A 42 36.48 -1.32 -5.66
N GLU A 43 36.61 -1.02 -6.95
CA GLU A 43 37.13 0.26 -7.46
C GLU A 43 36.06 1.36 -7.57
N THR A 44 34.82 1.06 -7.22
CA THR A 44 33.72 2.03 -7.31
C THR A 44 34.01 3.26 -6.42
N SER A 45 34.11 4.41 -7.06
CA SER A 45 34.36 5.69 -6.41
C SER A 45 33.07 6.44 -6.05
N HIS A 46 33.21 7.48 -5.23
CA HIS A 46 32.11 8.42 -4.96
C HIS A 46 31.55 9.06 -6.25
N ASN A 47 32.41 9.35 -7.23
CA ASN A 47 32.01 9.93 -8.52
C ASN A 47 31.15 8.97 -9.33
N ASP A 48 31.40 7.65 -9.27
CA ASP A 48 30.59 6.65 -9.96
C ASP A 48 29.18 6.58 -9.34
N ILE A 49 29.05 6.71 -8.02
CA ILE A 49 27.73 6.81 -7.38
C ILE A 49 27.00 8.09 -7.81
N ILE A 50 27.71 9.20 -8.00
CA ILE A 50 27.09 10.43 -8.54
C ILE A 50 26.65 10.21 -9.99
N ALA A 51 27.46 9.56 -10.84
CA ALA A 51 27.09 9.20 -12.20
C ALA A 51 25.85 8.27 -12.24
N TYR A 52 25.77 7.30 -11.33
CA TYR A 52 24.60 6.43 -11.18
C TYR A 52 23.34 7.23 -10.81
N ILE A 53 23.43 8.19 -9.91
CA ILE A 53 22.32 9.10 -9.57
C ILE A 53 21.91 9.91 -10.80
N GLN A 54 22.85 10.47 -11.55
CA GLN A 54 22.58 11.24 -12.77
C GLN A 54 21.90 10.38 -13.84
N HIS A 55 22.34 9.14 -14.02
CA HIS A 55 21.70 8.18 -14.93
C HIS A 55 20.20 8.02 -14.64
N TYR A 56 19.82 7.86 -13.37
CA TYR A 56 18.40 7.75 -12.99
C TYR A 56 17.64 9.06 -13.06
N ASN A 57 18.30 10.19 -12.80
CA ASN A 57 17.70 11.52 -12.95
C ASN A 57 17.32 11.79 -14.42
N ILE A 58 18.23 11.49 -15.37
CA ILE A 58 17.99 11.65 -16.82
C ILE A 58 16.80 10.78 -17.27
N ARG A 59 16.65 9.58 -16.68
CA ARG A 59 15.51 8.69 -16.95
C ARG A 59 14.19 9.12 -16.28
N GLY A 60 14.16 10.26 -15.59
CA GLY A 60 12.98 10.77 -14.93
C GLY A 60 12.58 10.02 -13.65
N THR A 61 13.50 9.22 -13.07
CA THR A 61 13.21 8.52 -11.80
C THR A 61 13.05 9.50 -10.66
N GLY A 62 11.99 9.36 -9.88
CA GLY A 62 11.70 10.27 -8.78
C GLY A 62 12.79 10.25 -7.68
N LYS A 63 13.14 11.42 -7.16
CA LYS A 63 14.19 11.61 -6.14
C LYS A 63 14.08 10.66 -4.93
N LYS A 64 12.85 10.34 -4.50
CA LYS A 64 12.60 9.40 -3.40
C LYS A 64 13.06 7.99 -3.75
N THR A 65 12.83 7.53 -4.99
CA THR A 65 13.26 6.22 -5.47
C THR A 65 14.78 6.16 -5.55
N ILE A 66 15.42 7.19 -6.09
CA ILE A 66 16.89 7.29 -6.16
C ILE A 66 17.49 7.23 -4.75
N ALA A 67 16.92 7.98 -3.79
CA ALA A 67 17.38 7.93 -2.41
C ALA A 67 17.24 6.53 -1.77
N HIS A 68 16.21 5.78 -2.11
CA HIS A 68 16.08 4.39 -1.69
C HIS A 68 17.15 3.49 -2.31
N TYR A 69 17.47 3.66 -3.59
CA TYR A 69 18.56 2.91 -4.22
C TYR A 69 19.89 3.17 -3.50
N ILE A 70 20.24 4.43 -3.27
CA ILE A 70 21.48 4.80 -2.57
C ILE A 70 21.50 4.25 -1.13
N MET A 71 20.38 4.31 -0.41
CA MET A 71 20.26 3.74 0.93
C MET A 71 20.50 2.21 0.93
N HIS A 72 20.08 1.52 -0.11
CA HIS A 72 20.28 0.07 -0.26
C HIS A 72 21.72 -0.24 -0.67
N LEU A 73 22.29 0.53 -1.61
CA LEU A 73 23.70 0.40 -2.00
C LEU A 73 24.64 0.66 -0.83
N LYS A 74 24.31 1.62 0.05
CA LYS A 74 25.09 1.84 1.27
C LYS A 74 25.24 0.55 2.08
N LYS A 75 24.17 -0.27 2.22
CA LYS A 75 24.24 -1.56 2.93
C LYS A 75 25.13 -2.57 2.21
N TYR A 76 25.15 -2.54 0.89
CA TYR A 76 25.99 -3.43 0.09
C TYR A 76 27.47 -3.08 0.28
N PHE A 77 27.84 -1.81 0.22
CA PHE A 77 29.21 -1.38 0.46
C PHE A 77 29.62 -1.52 1.95
N ASP A 78 28.69 -1.35 2.92
CA ASP A 78 28.94 -1.67 4.33
C ASP A 78 29.27 -3.16 4.51
N TRP A 79 28.61 -4.04 3.74
CA TRP A 79 28.96 -5.47 3.73
C TRP A 79 30.32 -5.72 3.09
N LEU A 80 30.62 -5.15 1.92
CA LEU A 80 31.95 -5.29 1.28
C LEU A 80 33.07 -4.80 2.19
N MET A 81 32.87 -3.72 2.94
CA MET A 81 33.81 -3.28 3.97
C MET A 81 33.99 -4.33 5.07
N SER A 82 32.94 -4.98 5.52
CA SER A 82 33.01 -6.03 6.55
C SER A 82 33.73 -7.29 6.06
N GLU A 83 33.74 -7.54 4.76
CA GLU A 83 34.50 -8.65 4.13
C GLU A 83 35.96 -8.24 3.78
N GLY A 84 36.32 -6.94 3.92
CA GLY A 84 37.62 -6.44 3.58
C GLY A 84 37.85 -6.19 2.08
N GLU A 85 36.79 -6.22 1.28
CA GLU A 85 36.84 -6.04 -0.19
C GLU A 85 37.00 -4.56 -0.59
N VAL A 86 36.56 -3.63 0.26
CA VAL A 86 36.68 -2.17 0.04
C VAL A 86 37.10 -1.47 1.35
N ASN A 87 37.89 -0.41 1.23
CA ASN A 87 38.38 0.33 2.40
C ASN A 87 37.36 1.34 2.95
N ASP A 88 36.49 1.90 2.09
CA ASP A 88 35.47 2.86 2.48
C ASP A 88 34.16 2.65 1.70
N ASN A 89 33.10 3.28 2.17
CA ASN A 89 31.79 3.19 1.54
C ASN A 89 31.53 4.43 0.67
N PRO A 90 31.57 4.33 -0.67
CA PRO A 90 31.39 5.46 -1.58
C PRO A 90 30.00 6.14 -1.46
N CYS A 91 29.04 5.48 -0.83
CA CYS A 91 27.69 6.02 -0.58
C CYS A 91 27.57 6.77 0.76
N SER A 92 28.61 6.78 1.62
CA SER A 92 28.51 7.23 3.03
C SER A 92 27.96 8.65 3.19
N ASN A 93 28.42 9.59 2.38
CA ASN A 93 28.14 11.03 2.48
C ASN A 93 27.06 11.53 1.51
N ILE A 94 26.44 10.64 0.74
CA ILE A 94 25.47 11.02 -0.28
C ILE A 94 24.10 11.29 0.35
N LYS A 95 23.58 12.48 0.10
CA LYS A 95 22.23 12.91 0.51
C LYS A 95 21.48 13.49 -0.68
N ILE A 96 20.38 12.85 -1.07
CA ILE A 96 19.49 13.38 -2.12
C ILE A 96 18.65 14.51 -1.54
N LYS A 97 18.87 15.74 -2.03
CA LYS A 97 18.12 16.92 -1.62
C LYS A 97 16.78 17.06 -2.35
N GLY A 98 15.82 17.77 -1.75
CA GLY A 98 14.54 18.10 -2.39
C GLY A 98 13.55 16.92 -2.44
N ILE A 99 13.66 15.95 -1.53
CA ILE A 99 12.67 14.90 -1.36
C ILE A 99 11.48 15.47 -0.59
N GLN A 100 10.31 15.48 -1.22
CA GLN A 100 9.07 15.83 -0.53
C GLN A 100 8.73 14.73 0.48
N ARG A 101 8.73 15.08 1.76
CA ARG A 101 8.46 14.12 2.87
C ARG A 101 6.97 13.90 3.12
N LYS A 102 6.11 14.86 2.79
CA LYS A 102 4.65 14.77 3.00
C LYS A 102 3.94 14.65 1.67
N ILE A 103 3.13 13.63 1.53
CA ILE A 103 2.18 13.50 0.44
C ILE A 103 0.87 14.09 0.98
N LEU A 104 0.48 15.25 0.47
CA LEU A 104 -0.87 15.78 0.68
C LEU A 104 -1.79 15.00 -0.25
N HIS A 105 -2.80 14.36 0.34
CA HIS A 105 -3.88 13.71 -0.41
C HIS A 105 -5.01 14.73 -0.61
N GLU A 106 -5.55 14.78 -1.80
CA GLU A 106 -6.85 15.43 -2.02
C GLU A 106 -7.91 14.63 -1.23
N ILE A 107 -8.59 15.32 -0.34
CA ILE A 107 -9.55 14.67 0.57
C ILE A 107 -10.88 14.50 -0.17
N VAL A 108 -11.40 13.28 -0.13
CA VAL A 108 -12.73 12.92 -0.65
C VAL A 108 -13.71 13.04 0.50
N SER A 109 -14.85 13.69 0.31
CA SER A 109 -15.86 13.84 1.36
C SER A 109 -16.52 12.51 1.73
N MET A 110 -17.13 12.41 2.90
CA MET A 110 -17.85 11.19 3.30
C MET A 110 -19.01 10.91 2.36
N GLU A 111 -19.75 11.95 1.94
CA GLU A 111 -20.87 11.84 1.01
C GLU A 111 -20.41 11.28 -0.34
N GLU A 112 -19.26 11.74 -0.86
CA GLU A 112 -18.69 11.20 -2.09
C GLU A 112 -18.24 9.73 -1.92
N MET A 113 -17.69 9.36 -0.75
CA MET A 113 -17.30 7.98 -0.46
C MET A 113 -18.51 7.06 -0.30
N GLU A 114 -19.56 7.50 0.39
CA GLU A 114 -20.83 6.76 0.53
C GLU A 114 -21.52 6.59 -0.83
N LYS A 115 -21.54 7.64 -1.65
CA LYS A 115 -22.02 7.54 -3.02
C LYS A 115 -21.24 6.50 -3.81
N LEU A 116 -19.91 6.49 -3.69
CA LEU A 116 -19.07 5.50 -4.34
C LEU A 116 -19.42 4.05 -3.91
N TYR A 117 -19.72 3.84 -2.64
CA TYR A 117 -20.15 2.55 -2.12
C TYR A 117 -21.52 2.13 -2.63
N ASN A 118 -22.47 3.06 -2.62
CA ASN A 118 -23.85 2.79 -3.06
C ASN A 118 -23.93 2.53 -4.56
N ASP A 119 -23.19 3.30 -5.35
CA ASP A 119 -23.13 3.19 -6.82
C ASP A 119 -22.24 2.02 -7.29
N TYR A 120 -21.53 1.34 -6.37
CA TYR A 120 -20.66 0.22 -6.70
C TYR A 120 -21.48 -0.99 -7.17
N ALA A 121 -21.62 -1.15 -8.49
CA ALA A 121 -22.40 -2.23 -9.08
C ALA A 121 -21.74 -3.59 -8.87
N THR A 122 -22.48 -4.52 -8.27
CA THR A 122 -22.07 -5.93 -8.12
C THR A 122 -22.50 -6.80 -9.30
N GLU A 123 -23.50 -6.35 -10.06
CA GLU A 123 -23.97 -6.98 -11.29
C GLU A 123 -23.22 -6.44 -12.52
N ILE A 124 -23.14 -7.23 -13.56
CA ILE A 124 -22.44 -6.91 -14.78
C ILE A 124 -23.41 -7.07 -15.95
N THR A 125 -23.59 -5.99 -16.71
CA THR A 125 -24.30 -6.05 -18.00
C THR A 125 -23.39 -6.63 -19.08
N ILE A 126 -23.95 -7.46 -19.96
CA ILE A 126 -23.25 -8.19 -21.04
C ILE A 126 -22.46 -7.21 -21.94
N GLU A 127 -22.99 -6.03 -22.22
CA GLU A 127 -22.36 -5.00 -23.06
C GLU A 127 -20.96 -4.55 -22.60
N LYS A 128 -20.66 -4.67 -21.29
CA LYS A 128 -19.33 -4.30 -20.74
C LYS A 128 -18.29 -5.39 -20.94
N THR A 129 -18.69 -6.66 -21.08
CA THR A 129 -17.79 -7.80 -21.27
C THR A 129 -17.30 -7.91 -22.71
N GLU A 130 -18.10 -7.51 -23.70
CA GLU A 130 -17.77 -7.60 -25.12
C GLU A 130 -16.61 -6.66 -25.54
N ARG A 131 -16.33 -5.62 -24.75
CA ARG A 131 -15.23 -4.68 -25.02
C ARG A 131 -13.85 -5.18 -24.59
N MET A 132 -13.76 -6.32 -23.92
CA MET A 132 -12.48 -6.88 -23.47
C MET A 132 -11.95 -7.88 -24.49
N LYS A 133 -10.67 -7.78 -24.89
CA LYS A 133 -10.02 -8.72 -25.81
C LYS A 133 -10.03 -10.17 -25.35
N CYS A 134 -10.06 -10.40 -24.04
CA CYS A 134 -10.15 -11.72 -23.40
C CYS A 134 -10.88 -11.55 -22.07
N PRO A 135 -12.24 -11.48 -22.06
CA PRO A 135 -12.98 -11.28 -20.82
C PRO A 135 -12.88 -12.54 -19.94
N PRO A 136 -12.60 -12.39 -18.64
CA PRO A 136 -12.72 -13.51 -17.72
C PRO A 136 -14.18 -13.96 -17.68
N PRO A 137 -14.47 -15.23 -17.29
CA PRO A 137 -15.82 -15.74 -17.17
C PRO A 137 -16.70 -14.77 -16.38
N MET A 138 -17.92 -14.52 -16.84
CA MET A 138 -18.84 -13.54 -16.23
C MET A 138 -19.03 -13.80 -14.74
N MET A 139 -19.15 -15.08 -14.35
CA MET A 139 -19.26 -15.51 -12.96
C MET A 139 -18.08 -15.01 -12.11
N MET A 140 -16.85 -15.13 -12.60
CA MET A 140 -15.66 -14.67 -11.92
C MET A 140 -15.67 -13.16 -11.69
N GLN A 141 -16.16 -12.38 -12.66
CA GLN A 141 -16.28 -10.93 -12.55
C GLN A 141 -17.32 -10.53 -11.51
N VAL A 142 -18.48 -11.19 -11.47
CA VAL A 142 -19.53 -10.96 -10.49
C VAL A 142 -19.03 -11.25 -9.08
N LEU A 143 -18.38 -12.40 -8.87
CA LEU A 143 -17.80 -12.78 -7.58
C LEU A 143 -16.73 -11.80 -7.13
N ALA A 144 -15.88 -11.33 -8.07
CA ALA A 144 -14.87 -10.32 -7.78
C ALA A 144 -15.51 -9.00 -7.35
N ARG A 145 -16.59 -8.56 -7.98
CA ARG A 145 -17.29 -7.31 -7.64
C ARG A 145 -17.99 -7.40 -6.29
N LYS A 146 -18.70 -8.49 -6.00
CA LYS A 146 -19.31 -8.72 -4.68
C LYS A 146 -18.25 -8.66 -3.58
N ARG A 147 -17.13 -9.38 -3.71
CA ARG A 147 -15.99 -9.29 -2.80
C ARG A 147 -15.44 -7.86 -2.68
N ASN A 148 -15.24 -7.19 -3.80
CA ASN A 148 -14.64 -5.86 -3.85
C ASN A 148 -15.52 -4.80 -3.20
N LYS A 149 -16.86 -4.96 -3.22
CA LYS A 149 -17.79 -4.08 -2.50
C LYS A 149 -17.54 -4.15 -0.99
N ILE A 150 -17.33 -5.35 -0.44
CA ILE A 150 -16.99 -5.51 0.99
C ILE A 150 -15.66 -4.81 1.31
N ILE A 151 -14.65 -5.01 0.44
CA ILE A 151 -13.34 -4.36 0.62
C ILE A 151 -13.48 -2.84 0.58
N LEU A 152 -14.26 -2.31 -0.35
CA LEU A 152 -14.53 -0.87 -0.45
C LEU A 152 -15.18 -0.35 0.85
N GLY A 153 -16.17 -1.07 1.39
CA GLY A 153 -16.78 -0.72 2.66
C GLY A 153 -15.76 -0.61 3.79
N LEU A 154 -14.84 -1.59 3.92
CA LEU A 154 -13.80 -1.55 4.95
C LEU A 154 -12.78 -0.40 4.75
N LEU A 155 -12.54 -0.01 3.49
CA LEU A 155 -11.67 1.14 3.18
C LEU A 155 -12.29 2.47 3.60
N ILE A 156 -13.59 2.68 3.32
CA ILE A 156 -14.26 3.98 3.49
C ILE A 156 -14.87 4.19 4.89
N TYR A 157 -15.30 3.11 5.56
CA TYR A 157 -15.90 3.23 6.91
C TYR A 157 -14.89 2.95 8.02
N GLN A 158 -14.01 1.96 7.85
CA GLN A 158 -13.00 1.59 8.85
C GLN A 158 -11.60 2.12 8.53
N GLY A 159 -11.39 2.75 7.39
CA GLY A 159 -10.10 3.35 7.00
C GLY A 159 -8.95 2.35 6.99
N LEU A 160 -9.17 1.09 6.61
CA LEU A 160 -8.13 0.05 6.66
C LEU A 160 -7.01 0.31 5.66
N GLN A 161 -5.80 -0.15 6.00
CA GLN A 161 -4.67 -0.21 5.08
C GLN A 161 -4.82 -1.41 4.14
N THR A 162 -4.23 -1.31 2.96
CA THR A 162 -4.22 -2.42 1.98
C THR A 162 -3.60 -3.70 2.54
N GLU A 163 -2.53 -3.57 3.33
CA GLU A 163 -1.89 -4.72 3.98
C GLU A 163 -2.76 -5.35 5.06
N GLU A 164 -3.55 -4.55 5.79
CA GLU A 164 -4.50 -5.05 6.79
C GLU A 164 -5.59 -5.86 6.11
N ILE A 165 -6.18 -5.36 5.03
CA ILE A 165 -7.22 -6.06 4.25
C ILE A 165 -6.73 -7.42 3.74
N ILE A 166 -5.49 -7.50 3.24
CA ILE A 166 -4.90 -8.74 2.72
C ILE A 166 -4.73 -9.80 3.82
N LYS A 167 -4.50 -9.37 5.06
CA LYS A 167 -4.22 -10.25 6.20
C LYS A 167 -5.46 -10.66 6.98
N LEU A 168 -6.61 -10.01 6.76
CA LEU A 168 -7.85 -10.35 7.47
C LEU A 168 -8.22 -11.82 7.30
N GLN A 169 -8.65 -12.42 8.40
CA GLN A 169 -9.16 -13.77 8.47
C GLN A 169 -10.67 -13.78 8.77
N ILE A 170 -11.31 -14.90 8.54
CA ILE A 170 -12.76 -15.07 8.82
C ILE A 170 -13.06 -14.83 10.29
N GLN A 171 -12.22 -15.33 11.19
CA GLN A 171 -12.35 -15.19 12.64
C GLN A 171 -12.26 -13.76 13.14
N ASP A 172 -11.69 -12.85 12.34
CA ASP A 172 -11.58 -11.43 12.68
C ASP A 172 -12.93 -10.70 12.54
N VAL A 173 -13.88 -11.29 11.82
CA VAL A 173 -15.22 -10.74 11.59
C VAL A 173 -16.18 -11.23 12.67
N LYS A 174 -16.58 -10.34 13.58
CA LYS A 174 -17.48 -10.62 14.69
C LYS A 174 -18.90 -10.10 14.36
N LEU A 175 -19.58 -10.79 13.43
CA LEU A 175 -20.89 -10.35 12.90
C LEU A 175 -21.93 -10.14 13.99
N ARG A 176 -22.03 -11.04 15.00
CA ARG A 176 -22.99 -10.93 16.11
C ARG A 176 -22.77 -9.67 16.95
N GLU A 177 -21.54 -9.20 17.03
CA GLU A 177 -21.18 -7.99 17.76
C GLU A 177 -21.20 -6.74 16.87
N GLY A 178 -21.40 -6.87 15.54
CA GLY A 178 -21.28 -5.78 14.59
C GLY A 178 -19.87 -5.16 14.58
N LYS A 179 -18.82 -5.97 14.70
CA LYS A 179 -17.44 -5.51 14.84
C LYS A 179 -16.48 -6.30 13.96
N ILE A 180 -15.36 -5.68 13.63
CA ILE A 180 -14.21 -6.33 12.98
C ILE A 180 -12.95 -6.09 13.81
N PHE A 181 -12.20 -7.15 14.07
CA PHE A 181 -10.88 -7.11 14.69
C PHE A 181 -9.82 -6.96 13.59
N ILE A 182 -8.91 -6.01 13.76
CA ILE A 182 -7.80 -5.77 12.84
C ILE A 182 -6.53 -6.16 13.57
N PRO A 183 -5.86 -7.26 13.17
CA PRO A 183 -4.64 -7.71 13.83
C PRO A 183 -3.49 -6.72 13.63
N SER A 184 -2.55 -6.72 14.56
CA SER A 184 -1.38 -5.87 14.49
C SER A 184 -0.54 -6.16 13.23
N ALA A 185 0.05 -5.12 12.66
CA ALA A 185 0.98 -5.21 11.56
C ALA A 185 2.27 -4.45 11.90
N ARG A 186 3.29 -4.55 11.04
CA ARG A 186 4.62 -3.94 11.30
C ARG A 186 4.55 -2.48 11.75
N ARG A 187 3.58 -1.71 11.24
CA ARG A 187 3.44 -0.26 11.51
C ARG A 187 2.09 0.13 12.10
N SER A 188 1.24 -0.83 12.41
CA SER A 188 -0.07 -0.59 13.01
C SER A 188 -0.30 -1.47 14.22
N ASN A 189 -1.01 -0.93 15.21
CA ASN A 189 -1.49 -1.66 16.38
C ASN A 189 -2.79 -2.39 16.04
N GLU A 190 -3.03 -3.49 16.74
CA GLU A 190 -4.33 -4.15 16.70
C GLU A 190 -5.44 -3.25 17.23
N ARG A 191 -6.64 -3.46 16.74
CA ARG A 191 -7.82 -2.71 17.16
C ARG A 191 -9.11 -3.40 16.72
N THR A 192 -10.18 -3.10 17.42
CA THR A 192 -11.54 -3.51 17.03
C THR A 192 -12.33 -2.29 16.61
N LEU A 193 -12.95 -2.35 15.43
CA LEU A 193 -13.76 -1.27 14.87
C LEU A 193 -15.21 -1.74 14.70
N LYS A 194 -16.16 -0.82 14.84
CA LYS A 194 -17.57 -1.08 14.54
C LYS A 194 -17.78 -1.19 13.04
N LEU A 195 -18.71 -2.04 12.64
CA LEU A 195 -19.25 -2.15 11.29
C LEU A 195 -20.57 -1.36 11.22
N GLU A 196 -20.84 -0.74 10.10
CA GLU A 196 -22.14 -0.17 9.81
C GLU A 196 -23.16 -1.30 9.57
N SER A 197 -24.45 -1.04 9.86
CA SER A 197 -25.49 -2.07 9.80
C SER A 197 -25.54 -2.77 8.43
N HIS A 198 -25.45 -2.00 7.33
CA HIS A 198 -25.46 -2.55 5.98
C HIS A 198 -24.21 -3.42 5.70
N GLN A 199 -23.05 -3.07 6.28
CA GLN A 199 -21.83 -3.89 6.13
C GLN A 199 -21.96 -5.26 6.80
N VAL A 200 -22.71 -5.36 7.91
CA VAL A 200 -22.96 -6.64 8.59
C VAL A 200 -23.73 -7.58 7.67
N PHE A 201 -24.77 -7.09 6.98
CA PHE A 201 -25.55 -7.86 6.02
C PHE A 201 -24.71 -8.27 4.80
N ASP A 202 -23.97 -7.30 4.22
CA ASP A 202 -23.11 -7.55 3.08
C ASP A 202 -22.01 -8.59 3.40
N LEU A 203 -21.42 -8.53 4.61
CA LEU A 203 -20.42 -9.50 5.07
C LEU A 203 -21.05 -10.88 5.33
N LEU A 204 -22.25 -10.92 5.88
CA LEU A 204 -22.97 -12.18 6.11
C LEU A 204 -23.24 -12.89 4.78
N ASP A 205 -23.76 -12.17 3.79
CA ASP A 205 -24.02 -12.69 2.45
C ASP A 205 -22.70 -13.15 1.76
N TYR A 206 -21.66 -12.34 1.89
CA TYR A 206 -20.32 -12.69 1.38
C TYR A 206 -19.81 -14.00 1.97
N LEU A 207 -19.86 -14.17 3.29
CA LEU A 207 -19.34 -15.36 3.97
C LEU A 207 -20.16 -16.60 3.68
N ASN A 208 -21.49 -16.47 3.62
CA ASN A 208 -22.40 -17.60 3.45
C ASN A 208 -22.53 -18.07 2.00
N ASP A 209 -22.47 -17.15 1.05
CA ASP A 209 -22.68 -17.41 -0.38
C ASP A 209 -21.43 -17.10 -1.22
N THR A 210 -21.09 -15.84 -1.43
CA THR A 210 -20.08 -15.42 -2.41
C THR A 210 -18.73 -16.09 -2.18
N ARG A 211 -18.26 -16.14 -0.92
CA ARG A 211 -16.97 -16.75 -0.59
C ARG A 211 -16.94 -18.24 -0.86
N LYS A 212 -18.04 -18.96 -0.59
CA LYS A 212 -18.17 -20.39 -0.90
C LYS A 212 -18.11 -20.63 -2.41
N GLN A 213 -18.78 -19.79 -3.18
CA GLN A 213 -18.73 -19.84 -4.65
C GLN A 213 -17.30 -19.59 -5.16
N ILE A 214 -16.54 -18.66 -4.56
CA ILE A 214 -15.14 -18.43 -4.92
C ILE A 214 -14.27 -19.66 -4.62
N LEU A 215 -14.45 -20.30 -3.46
CA LEU A 215 -13.74 -21.53 -3.09
C LEU A 215 -14.04 -22.65 -4.08
N HIS A 216 -15.30 -22.85 -4.40
CA HIS A 216 -15.75 -23.86 -5.38
C HIS A 216 -15.16 -23.58 -6.77
N TYR A 217 -15.26 -22.35 -7.25
CA TYR A 217 -14.71 -21.93 -8.55
C TYR A 217 -13.21 -22.17 -8.67
N LYS A 218 -12.46 -22.00 -7.58
CA LYS A 218 -11.01 -22.22 -7.52
C LYS A 218 -10.63 -23.65 -7.17
N SER A 219 -11.57 -24.54 -6.96
CA SER A 219 -11.32 -25.91 -6.51
C SER A 219 -10.44 -25.98 -5.25
N ILE A 220 -10.59 -25.01 -4.33
CA ILE A 220 -9.87 -25.02 -3.07
C ILE A 220 -10.60 -25.92 -2.08
N THR A 221 -10.01 -27.08 -1.81
CA THR A 221 -10.55 -28.09 -0.88
C THR A 221 -9.99 -27.94 0.53
N GLU A 222 -8.82 -27.34 0.68
CA GLU A 222 -8.19 -27.12 1.99
C GLU A 222 -8.85 -25.96 2.75
N PRO A 223 -8.88 -26.02 4.10
CA PRO A 223 -9.43 -24.94 4.91
C PRO A 223 -8.62 -23.65 4.74
N ASN A 224 -9.22 -22.69 4.08
CA ASN A 224 -8.61 -21.37 3.87
C ASN A 224 -9.23 -20.35 4.81
N GLN A 225 -8.46 -19.82 5.74
CA GLN A 225 -8.92 -18.86 6.76
C GLN A 225 -8.93 -17.42 6.28
N ASN A 226 -8.33 -17.10 5.11
CA ASN A 226 -8.33 -15.74 4.61
C ASN A 226 -9.77 -15.25 4.36
N LEU A 227 -10.07 -14.05 4.82
CA LEU A 227 -11.37 -13.42 4.58
C LEU A 227 -11.56 -13.19 3.07
N PHE A 228 -10.59 -12.57 2.42
CA PHE A 228 -10.64 -12.28 0.99
C PHE A 228 -9.77 -13.22 0.19
N LEU A 229 -10.38 -13.83 -0.82
CA LEU A 229 -9.75 -14.78 -1.73
C LEU A 229 -9.48 -14.11 -3.08
N GLN A 230 -8.32 -14.41 -3.67
CA GLN A 230 -7.98 -13.98 -5.02
C GLN A 230 -8.62 -14.91 -6.04
N LEU A 231 -9.21 -14.36 -7.09
CA LEU A 231 -9.85 -15.13 -8.17
C LEU A 231 -8.89 -15.43 -9.34
N GLY A 232 -7.94 -14.55 -9.62
CA GLY A 232 -6.94 -14.75 -10.68
C GLY A 232 -5.86 -15.78 -10.29
N GLU A 233 -5.09 -16.22 -11.27
CA GLU A 233 -4.02 -17.23 -11.12
C GLU A 233 -2.79 -16.73 -10.36
N GLY A 234 -2.58 -15.40 -10.31
CA GLY A 234 -1.43 -14.80 -9.64
C GLY A 234 -1.41 -15.06 -8.14
N LYS A 235 -0.23 -15.37 -7.58
CA LYS A 235 -0.04 -15.56 -6.12
C LYS A 235 -0.15 -14.26 -5.32
N ASN A 236 -0.08 -13.11 -5.97
CA ASN A 236 -0.04 -11.81 -5.30
C ASN A 236 -1.44 -11.23 -5.02
N LYS A 237 -1.86 -11.27 -3.76
CA LYS A 237 -3.15 -10.71 -3.32
C LYS A 237 -3.30 -9.20 -3.60
N SER A 238 -2.22 -8.47 -3.84
CA SER A 238 -2.29 -7.04 -4.16
C SER A 238 -2.96 -6.76 -5.50
N ASN A 239 -2.99 -7.72 -6.43
CA ASN A 239 -3.68 -7.59 -7.71
C ASN A 239 -5.18 -7.34 -7.54
N MET A 240 -5.80 -7.96 -6.52
CA MET A 240 -7.20 -7.75 -6.16
C MET A 240 -7.49 -6.27 -5.85
N LEU A 241 -6.62 -5.62 -5.06
CA LEU A 241 -6.75 -4.22 -4.68
C LEU A 241 -6.43 -3.27 -5.84
N SER A 242 -5.50 -3.65 -6.72
CA SER A 242 -5.20 -2.90 -7.93
C SER A 242 -6.38 -2.88 -8.90
N MET A 243 -7.06 -4.01 -9.07
CA MET A 243 -8.28 -4.11 -9.89
C MET A 243 -9.43 -3.30 -9.29
N LEU A 244 -9.61 -3.35 -7.96
CA LEU A 244 -10.57 -2.49 -7.27
C LEU A 244 -10.26 -1.01 -7.54
N LEU A 245 -9.01 -0.58 -7.33
CA LEU A 245 -8.60 0.80 -7.57
C LEU A 245 -8.86 1.25 -9.02
N MET A 246 -8.57 0.40 -9.99
CA MET A 246 -8.84 0.70 -11.41
C MET A 246 -10.33 0.98 -11.63
N HIS A 247 -11.21 0.16 -11.04
CA HIS A 247 -12.65 0.35 -11.13
C HIS A 247 -13.12 1.63 -10.43
N LEU A 248 -12.59 1.91 -9.22
CA LEU A 248 -12.92 3.14 -8.49
C LEU A 248 -12.51 4.40 -9.27
N LYS A 249 -11.36 4.38 -9.95
CA LYS A 249 -10.92 5.48 -10.82
C LYS A 249 -11.86 5.72 -12.01
N GLN A 250 -12.46 4.66 -12.54
CA GLN A 250 -13.47 4.78 -13.60
C GLN A 250 -14.77 5.39 -13.09
N MET A 251 -15.17 5.09 -11.84
CA MET A 251 -16.37 5.64 -11.21
C MET A 251 -16.19 7.10 -10.78
N ASN A 252 -15.02 7.44 -10.26
CA ASN A 252 -14.70 8.79 -9.81
C ASN A 252 -13.22 9.12 -10.11
N GLY A 253 -13.00 10.03 -11.06
CA GLY A 253 -11.65 10.45 -11.49
C GLY A 253 -10.81 11.16 -10.43
N LYS A 254 -11.43 11.61 -9.32
CA LYS A 254 -10.70 12.17 -8.16
C LYS A 254 -9.92 11.11 -7.40
N ILE A 255 -10.28 9.82 -7.52
CA ILE A 255 -9.61 8.72 -6.82
C ILE A 255 -8.27 8.42 -7.48
N LYS A 256 -7.18 8.68 -6.79
CA LYS A 256 -5.81 8.42 -7.28
C LYS A 256 -5.23 7.12 -6.75
N ASN A 257 -5.47 6.82 -5.47
CA ASN A 257 -4.99 5.60 -4.81
C ASN A 257 -5.82 5.26 -3.55
N LEU A 258 -5.70 4.03 -3.04
CA LEU A 258 -6.45 3.58 -1.87
C LEU A 258 -6.01 4.26 -0.56
N ASN A 259 -4.75 4.73 -0.49
CA ASN A 259 -4.29 5.50 0.68
C ASN A 259 -4.99 6.85 0.79
N GLN A 260 -5.44 7.43 -0.33
CA GLN A 260 -6.25 8.65 -0.35
C GLN A 260 -7.60 8.42 0.38
N LEU A 261 -8.28 7.30 0.13
CA LEU A 261 -9.52 6.96 0.83
C LEU A 261 -9.28 6.87 2.34
N ARG A 262 -8.24 6.13 2.74
CA ARG A 262 -7.85 6.08 4.16
C ARG A 262 -7.53 7.45 4.74
N ALA A 263 -6.80 8.29 4.01
CA ALA A 263 -6.49 9.66 4.44
C ALA A 263 -7.77 10.47 4.66
N SER A 264 -8.73 10.35 3.75
CA SER A 264 -10.04 11.03 3.86
C SER A 264 -10.81 10.59 5.10
N VAL A 265 -10.85 9.28 5.38
CA VAL A 265 -11.48 8.75 6.61
C VAL A 265 -10.80 9.28 7.87
N ILE A 266 -9.48 9.28 7.92
CA ILE A 266 -8.73 9.76 9.09
C ILE A 266 -8.96 11.26 9.30
N VAL A 267 -8.95 12.06 8.23
CA VAL A 267 -9.26 13.51 8.30
C VAL A 267 -10.68 13.73 8.79
N HIS A 268 -11.65 12.97 8.28
CA HIS A 268 -13.04 13.02 8.77
C HIS A 268 -13.13 12.67 10.26
N TRP A 269 -12.46 11.61 10.72
CA TRP A 269 -12.43 11.27 12.14
C TRP A 269 -11.78 12.36 13.01
N LEU A 270 -10.76 13.08 12.50
CA LEU A 270 -10.13 14.20 13.20
C LEU A 270 -11.07 15.39 13.38
N LYS A 271 -12.11 15.54 12.55
CA LYS A 271 -13.17 16.54 12.75
C LYS A 271 -14.16 16.12 13.84
N LEU A 272 -14.37 14.82 14.07
CA LEU A 272 -15.36 14.28 15.00
C LEU A 272 -14.80 13.90 16.38
N TYR A 273 -13.51 13.53 16.43
CA TYR A 273 -12.89 12.93 17.60
C TYR A 273 -11.54 13.56 17.92
N ASN A 274 -11.14 13.45 19.19
CA ASN A 274 -9.81 13.90 19.61
C ASN A 274 -8.71 13.03 18.97
N LEU A 275 -7.50 13.60 18.88
CA LEU A 275 -6.35 13.02 18.24
C LEU A 275 -5.99 11.61 18.75
N ARG A 276 -6.12 11.37 20.07
CA ARG A 276 -5.80 10.07 20.68
C ARG A 276 -6.79 8.99 20.27
N LYS A 277 -8.09 9.30 20.24
CA LYS A 277 -9.12 8.37 19.77
C LYS A 277 -8.89 8.02 18.29
N VAL A 278 -8.59 9.01 17.45
CA VAL A 278 -8.30 8.78 16.03
C VAL A 278 -7.02 7.95 15.85
N GLN A 279 -6.00 8.19 16.66
CA GLN A 279 -4.78 7.36 16.65
C GLN A 279 -5.11 5.88 16.87
N ILE A 280 -5.95 5.57 17.85
CA ILE A 280 -6.37 4.20 18.17
C ILE A 280 -7.20 3.62 17.01
N MET A 281 -8.22 4.37 16.54
CA MET A 281 -9.07 3.93 15.42
C MET A 281 -8.27 3.67 14.14
N ALA A 282 -7.30 4.52 13.83
CA ALA A 282 -6.41 4.35 12.67
C ALA A 282 -5.34 3.26 12.88
N GLY A 283 -5.15 2.80 14.12
CA GLY A 283 -4.12 1.83 14.47
C GLY A 283 -2.70 2.40 14.40
N HIS A 284 -2.51 3.71 14.48
CA HIS A 284 -1.19 4.31 14.39
C HIS A 284 -0.38 4.07 15.66
N ARG A 285 0.82 3.50 15.50
CA ARG A 285 1.73 3.26 16.63
C ARG A 285 2.18 4.55 17.31
N TYR A 286 2.44 5.58 16.51
CA TYR A 286 2.89 6.89 16.98
C TYR A 286 1.85 7.97 16.71
N ILE A 287 1.64 8.88 17.66
CA ILE A 287 0.68 9.97 17.54
C ILE A 287 1.04 10.92 16.39
N SER A 288 2.33 11.14 16.13
CA SER A 288 2.84 11.95 15.04
C SER A 288 2.37 11.47 13.65
N SER A 289 2.08 10.16 13.52
CA SER A 289 1.48 9.62 12.29
C SER A 289 0.05 10.11 12.07
N THR A 290 -0.70 10.35 13.15
CA THR A 290 -2.06 10.90 13.09
C THR A 290 -2.03 12.41 12.89
N GLU A 291 -1.12 13.10 13.57
CA GLU A 291 -0.92 14.55 13.42
C GLU A 291 -0.57 14.94 11.98
N ALA A 292 0.19 14.09 11.28
CA ALA A 292 0.55 14.34 9.88
C ALA A 292 -0.69 14.50 8.96
N TYR A 293 -1.84 13.95 9.33
CA TYR A 293 -3.08 14.09 8.56
C TYR A 293 -3.78 15.44 8.77
N LYS A 294 -3.49 16.18 9.86
CA LYS A 294 -4.00 17.54 10.04
C LYS A 294 -3.59 18.47 8.89
N ALA A 295 -2.40 18.25 8.32
CA ALA A 295 -1.92 19.02 7.18
C ALA A 295 -2.72 18.81 5.88
N ASN A 296 -3.57 17.76 5.81
CA ASN A 296 -4.46 17.51 4.68
C ASN A 296 -5.81 18.24 4.83
N ASN A 297 -6.09 18.82 5.99
CA ASN A 297 -7.32 19.56 6.22
C ASN A 297 -7.15 21.01 5.74
N LEU A 298 -7.21 21.18 4.42
CA LEU A 298 -7.10 22.51 3.77
C LEU A 298 -8.29 23.43 4.08
N ASP A 299 -9.41 22.89 4.55
CA ASP A 299 -10.60 23.66 4.85
C ASP A 299 -10.36 24.52 6.08
N ASP A 300 -9.73 23.96 7.14
CA ASP A 300 -9.35 24.75 8.34
C ASP A 300 -8.35 25.84 7.97
N LEU A 301 -7.40 25.57 7.06
CA LEU A 301 -6.42 26.56 6.58
C LEU A 301 -7.08 27.70 5.79
N LYS A 302 -8.09 27.37 4.98
CA LYS A 302 -8.87 28.36 4.23
C LYS A 302 -9.75 29.21 5.14
N GLU A 303 -10.31 28.61 6.18
CA GLU A 303 -11.11 29.29 7.20
C GLU A 303 -10.23 30.20 8.08
N ASP A 304 -9.06 29.73 8.50
CA ASP A 304 -8.06 30.52 9.21
C ASP A 304 -7.58 31.70 8.37
N ILE A 305 -7.27 31.48 7.08
CA ILE A 305 -6.88 32.57 6.17
C ILE A 305 -8.04 33.57 6.02
N LYS A 306 -9.29 33.09 5.90
CA LYS A 306 -10.45 33.96 5.75
C LYS A 306 -10.77 34.76 7.01
N ASN A 307 -10.51 34.20 8.19
CA ASN A 307 -10.79 34.81 9.48
C ASN A 307 -9.64 35.70 10.01
N TYR A 308 -8.41 35.45 9.61
CA TYR A 308 -7.21 36.11 10.12
C TYR A 308 -6.41 36.89 9.07
N HIS A 309 -6.82 36.86 7.77
CA HIS A 309 -6.20 37.70 6.74
C HIS A 309 -6.89 39.06 6.70
N PRO A 310 -6.20 40.15 7.00
CA PRO A 310 -6.80 41.47 7.12
C PRO A 310 -7.11 42.17 5.78
N PHE A 311 -7.07 41.42 4.63
CA PHE A 311 -7.33 42.00 3.30
C PHE A 311 -8.19 41.02 2.45
#